data_371680b7b594f52de8a2c16c2e595ec7
#
_entry.id   371680b7b594f52de8a2c16c2e595ec7
#
_cell.length_a   1.000
_cell.length_b   1.000
_cell.length_c   1.000
_cell.angle_alpha   90.00
_cell.angle_beta   90.00
_cell.angle_gamma   90.00
#
_symmetry.space_group_name_H-M   'P 1'
#
loop_
_entity.id
_entity.type
_entity.pdbx_description
1 polymer ?
#
loop_
_entity_poly.entity_id
_entity_poly.type
_entity_poly.pdbx_seq_one_letter_code
_entity_poly.pdbx_strand_id
1 'polypeptide(L)'
;MKRQSRRDFLKLVGLASAGIVGTGTAAGAHEPLRVNDEEFGMLYDATKCVGCKACMAACKRVNGDYGSLSYEHAKFDKDDLWDTPQDLSGSTRTLIKLFKESERRWSYIKYSCMHCQKPSCVSVCPVSAMTKDKTTGIVDYNKNTCIGCRYCQVACAFTIPKFQWEKTIPQIVKCDLCKNTNLRQKGISACAETCPTGAITFGKRKDLLADARQRLQENPDKYIYHIYGEHEAGGTNHLYLAALPFNKLGLPELKPEAPAEFSEKIQHTIYKGFIAPVALYSTLCFIAVKNLKMQENGHTPHDSEHQKEDR
;
A
#
# COMPACT_ATOMS: atom_id res chain seq x y z
N MET A 1 -48.36 -35.00 11.00
CA MET A 1 -47.17 -34.09 11.12
C MET A 1 -47.53 -32.94 12.08
N LYS A 2 -46.75 -32.73 13.19
CA LYS A 2 -47.05 -31.65 14.14
C LYS A 2 -46.80 -30.29 13.50
N ARG A 3 -47.81 -29.42 13.45
CA ARG A 3 -47.65 -28.01 13.07
C ARG A 3 -46.63 -27.36 14.01
N GLN A 4 -45.49 -26.95 13.47
CA GLN A 4 -44.53 -26.17 14.24
C GLN A 4 -45.15 -24.82 14.58
N SER A 5 -45.16 -24.46 15.85
CA SER A 5 -45.74 -23.22 16.31
C SER A 5 -44.81 -22.04 16.00
N ARG A 6 -45.35 -20.82 15.87
CA ARG A 6 -44.53 -19.59 15.70
C ARG A 6 -43.49 -19.46 16.81
N ARG A 7 -43.79 -20.00 17.99
CA ARG A 7 -42.93 -19.98 19.16
C ARG A 7 -41.71 -20.91 19.02
N ASP A 8 -41.89 -22.08 18.35
CA ASP A 8 -40.78 -23.03 18.11
C ASP A 8 -39.85 -22.51 17.00
N PHE A 9 -40.40 -21.78 16.02
CA PHE A 9 -39.64 -21.08 15.02
C PHE A 9 -38.73 -19.97 15.63
N LEU A 10 -39.29 -19.13 16.52
CA LEU A 10 -38.52 -18.08 17.18
C LEU A 10 -37.42 -18.65 18.10
N LYS A 11 -37.68 -19.78 18.77
CA LYS A 11 -36.64 -20.48 19.54
C LYS A 11 -35.54 -21.02 18.69
N LEU A 12 -35.86 -21.58 17.51
CA LEU A 12 -34.87 -22.12 16.58
C LEU A 12 -33.98 -21.01 15.98
N VAL A 13 -34.57 -19.88 15.64
CA VAL A 13 -33.84 -18.70 15.13
C VAL A 13 -32.97 -18.09 16.22
N GLY A 14 -33.47 -18.00 17.47
CA GLY A 14 -32.71 -17.51 18.63
C GLY A 14 -31.53 -18.42 19.00
N LEU A 15 -31.66 -19.72 18.90
CA LEU A 15 -30.57 -20.68 19.12
C LEU A 15 -29.55 -20.68 18.02
N ALA A 16 -29.96 -20.51 16.76
CA ALA A 16 -29.05 -20.39 15.60
C ALA A 16 -28.22 -19.10 15.70
N SER A 17 -28.81 -17.99 16.09
CA SER A 17 -28.07 -16.72 16.24
C SER A 17 -27.11 -16.74 17.43
N ALA A 18 -27.46 -17.40 18.56
CA ALA A 18 -26.57 -17.55 19.71
C ALA A 18 -25.37 -18.49 19.42
N GLY A 19 -25.56 -19.53 18.60
CA GLY A 19 -24.49 -20.44 18.19
C GLY A 19 -23.47 -19.80 17.26
N ILE A 20 -23.87 -18.84 16.42
CA ILE A 20 -22.99 -18.13 15.48
C ILE A 20 -22.08 -17.11 16.19
N VAL A 21 -22.54 -16.55 17.33
CA VAL A 21 -21.73 -15.59 18.11
C VAL A 21 -20.61 -16.30 18.90
N GLY A 22 -20.75 -17.61 19.20
CA GLY A 22 -19.78 -18.37 20.01
C GLY A 22 -18.65 -19.05 19.24
N THR A 23 -18.76 -19.23 17.92
CA THR A 23 -17.76 -19.95 17.09
C THR A 23 -17.09 -19.10 16.02
N GLY A 24 -17.12 -17.79 16.18
CA GLY A 24 -16.35 -16.87 15.33
C GLY A 24 -14.84 -17.09 15.52
N THR A 25 -14.31 -18.19 14.97
CA THR A 25 -12.88 -18.27 14.68
C THR A 25 -12.57 -17.08 13.80
N ALA A 26 -11.75 -16.19 14.34
CA ALA A 26 -11.28 -14.98 13.69
C ALA A 26 -10.60 -15.35 12.36
N ALA A 27 -11.41 -15.38 11.29
CA ALA A 27 -10.86 -15.39 9.94
C ALA A 27 -10.08 -14.08 9.78
N GLY A 28 -8.74 -14.20 9.88
CA GLY A 28 -7.79 -13.18 9.47
C GLY A 28 -8.07 -11.77 10.00
N ALA A 29 -8.11 -11.57 11.31
CA ALA A 29 -7.87 -10.25 11.84
C ALA A 29 -6.51 -9.82 11.33
N HIS A 30 -6.46 -8.88 10.38
CA HIS A 30 -5.23 -8.25 9.97
C HIS A 30 -4.60 -7.71 11.25
N GLU A 31 -3.56 -8.40 11.70
CA GLU A 31 -2.79 -7.95 12.87
C GLU A 31 -2.35 -6.51 12.57
N PRO A 32 -2.57 -5.54 13.46
CA PRO A 32 -2.17 -4.17 13.19
C PRO A 32 -0.68 -4.20 12.83
N LEU A 33 -0.36 -3.71 11.63
CA LEU A 33 1.01 -3.65 11.15
C LEU A 33 1.83 -2.87 12.17
N ARG A 34 2.63 -3.58 12.95
CA ARG A 34 3.57 -2.98 13.91
C ARG A 34 4.69 -2.35 13.12
N VAL A 35 5.14 -1.17 13.54
CA VAL A 35 6.37 -0.58 13.05
C VAL A 35 7.49 -1.56 13.34
N ASN A 36 8.19 -2.01 12.29
CA ASN A 36 9.28 -2.95 12.40
C ASN A 36 10.59 -2.25 12.00
N ASP A 37 11.37 -1.88 12.98
CA ASP A 37 12.63 -1.15 12.78
C ASP A 37 13.76 -2.04 12.24
N GLU A 38 13.56 -3.35 12.15
CA GLU A 38 14.51 -4.30 11.52
C GLU A 38 14.38 -4.33 9.98
N GLU A 39 13.39 -3.66 9.41
CA GLU A 39 13.19 -3.57 7.97
C GLU A 39 14.31 -2.77 7.29
N PHE A 40 14.56 -3.09 6.02
CA PHE A 40 15.51 -2.32 5.21
C PHE A 40 14.95 -0.95 4.83
N GLY A 41 15.81 0.04 4.84
CA GLY A 41 15.47 1.41 4.51
C GLY A 41 16.62 2.19 3.88
N MET A 42 16.38 3.47 3.70
CA MET A 42 17.39 4.44 3.27
C MET A 42 17.26 5.72 4.10
N LEU A 43 18.40 6.30 4.46
CA LEU A 43 18.50 7.66 4.97
C LEU A 43 19.07 8.54 3.86
N TYR A 44 18.33 9.57 3.50
CA TYR A 44 18.75 10.58 2.54
C TYR A 44 19.05 11.90 3.27
N ASP A 45 20.27 12.36 3.12
CA ASP A 45 20.74 13.60 3.67
C ASP A 45 20.84 14.69 2.58
N ALA A 46 19.85 15.55 2.55
CA ALA A 46 19.77 16.61 1.54
C ALA A 46 20.92 17.63 1.65
N THR A 47 21.57 17.75 2.81
CA THR A 47 22.71 18.65 3.01
C THR A 47 24.00 18.15 2.39
N LYS A 48 24.08 16.84 2.09
CA LYS A 48 25.22 16.19 1.43
C LYS A 48 25.02 16.04 -0.07
N CYS A 49 23.76 16.16 -0.55
CA CYS A 49 23.46 15.93 -1.95
C CYS A 49 23.91 17.10 -2.82
N VAL A 50 24.70 16.82 -3.86
CA VAL A 50 25.20 17.79 -4.83
C VAL A 50 24.42 17.76 -6.16
N GLY A 51 23.34 16.99 -6.24
CA GLY A 51 22.49 16.92 -7.43
C GLY A 51 23.10 16.23 -8.65
N CYS A 52 24.16 15.44 -8.48
CA CYS A 52 24.91 14.79 -9.58
C CYS A 52 24.11 13.76 -10.39
N LYS A 53 22.89 13.38 -9.94
CA LYS A 53 21.98 12.39 -10.59
C LYS A 53 22.58 10.99 -10.80
N ALA A 54 23.77 10.67 -10.25
CA ALA A 54 24.41 9.35 -10.35
C ALA A 54 23.47 8.21 -9.84
N CYS A 55 22.71 8.45 -8.76
CA CYS A 55 21.72 7.53 -8.22
C CYS A 55 20.57 7.24 -9.22
N MET A 56 20.19 8.20 -10.06
CA MET A 56 19.19 8.03 -11.11
C MET A 56 19.74 7.14 -12.23
N ALA A 57 20.96 7.42 -12.69
CA ALA A 57 21.65 6.63 -13.70
C ALA A 57 21.88 5.19 -13.25
N ALA A 58 22.34 4.98 -12.00
CA ALA A 58 22.52 3.65 -11.43
C ALA A 58 21.20 2.88 -11.33
N CYS A 59 20.11 3.54 -10.91
CA CYS A 59 18.79 2.93 -10.84
C CYS A 59 18.31 2.47 -12.24
N LYS A 60 18.48 3.30 -13.26
CA LYS A 60 18.14 2.94 -14.65
C LYS A 60 18.97 1.78 -15.17
N ARG A 61 20.28 1.77 -14.93
CA ARG A 61 21.20 0.71 -15.36
C ARG A 61 20.86 -0.65 -14.75
N VAL A 62 20.60 -0.68 -13.45
CA VAL A 62 20.34 -1.91 -12.69
C VAL A 62 18.93 -2.46 -12.93
N ASN A 63 17.98 -1.58 -13.21
CA ASN A 63 16.57 -1.94 -13.40
C ASN A 63 16.13 -1.69 -14.86
N GLY A 64 16.96 -2.02 -15.83
CA GLY A 64 16.85 -1.68 -17.26
C GLY A 64 15.58 -2.13 -18.00
N ASP A 65 14.70 -2.90 -17.33
CA ASP A 65 13.42 -3.37 -17.88
C ASP A 65 12.29 -2.30 -17.89
N TYR A 66 12.63 -1.05 -17.66
CA TYR A 66 11.67 0.06 -17.78
C TYR A 66 11.33 0.41 -19.21
N GLY A 67 11.04 -0.61 -20.02
CA GLY A 67 10.67 -0.48 -21.41
C GLY A 67 11.66 0.38 -22.19
N SER A 68 12.10 -0.08 -23.32
CA SER A 68 12.82 0.54 -24.46
C SER A 68 13.68 1.81 -24.26
N LEU A 69 13.69 2.43 -23.10
CA LEU A 69 14.67 3.42 -22.69
C LEU A 69 15.87 2.68 -22.10
N SER A 70 16.63 1.99 -22.97
CA SER A 70 18.01 1.63 -22.65
C SER A 70 18.74 2.91 -22.21
N TYR A 71 19.77 2.76 -21.39
CA TYR A 71 20.68 3.85 -21.03
C TYR A 71 21.18 4.64 -22.26
N GLU A 72 21.22 4.02 -23.45
CA GLU A 72 21.56 4.65 -24.73
C GLU A 72 20.47 5.59 -25.27
N HIS A 73 19.21 5.38 -24.92
CA HIS A 73 18.12 6.31 -25.29
C HIS A 73 17.89 7.41 -24.26
N ALA A 74 18.48 7.30 -23.07
CA ALA A 74 18.73 8.45 -22.22
C ALA A 74 19.97 9.22 -22.76
N LYS A 75 20.02 9.46 -24.04
CA LYS A 75 20.82 10.56 -24.59
C LYS A 75 20.17 11.81 -24.01
N PHE A 76 20.71 12.21 -22.87
CA PHE A 76 20.53 13.56 -22.38
C PHE A 76 20.97 14.47 -23.53
N ASP A 77 20.02 15.10 -24.19
CA ASP A 77 20.35 16.19 -25.06
C ASP A 77 21.18 17.16 -24.23
N LYS A 78 22.28 17.65 -24.74
CA LYS A 78 23.30 18.40 -23.98
C LYS A 78 22.69 19.59 -23.22
N ASP A 79 21.55 20.09 -23.68
CA ASP A 79 20.86 21.24 -23.12
C ASP A 79 19.80 20.86 -22.02
N ASP A 80 19.34 19.60 -21.98
CA ASP A 80 18.28 19.15 -21.06
C ASP A 80 18.79 18.39 -19.82
N LEU A 81 20.10 18.33 -19.61
CA LEU A 81 20.72 17.53 -18.53
C LEU A 81 20.26 17.91 -17.13
N TRP A 82 19.85 19.15 -16.94
CA TRP A 82 19.46 19.72 -15.64
C TRP A 82 17.99 19.51 -15.30
N ASP A 83 17.11 19.46 -16.29
CA ASP A 83 15.65 19.50 -16.12
C ASP A 83 14.94 18.16 -16.36
N THR A 84 15.62 17.17 -16.91
CA THR A 84 15.01 15.87 -17.21
C THR A 84 15.50 14.73 -16.33
N PRO A 85 14.61 13.82 -15.96
CA PRO A 85 13.17 13.90 -16.03
C PRO A 85 12.61 14.83 -14.95
N GLN A 86 11.55 15.56 -15.26
CA GLN A 86 10.93 16.53 -14.32
C GLN A 86 10.12 15.86 -13.22
N ASP A 87 9.62 14.62 -13.44
CA ASP A 87 8.87 13.86 -12.45
C ASP A 87 9.13 12.36 -12.58
N LEU A 88 8.67 11.60 -11.60
CA LEU A 88 8.59 10.14 -11.69
C LEU A 88 7.63 9.76 -12.80
N SER A 89 7.95 8.68 -13.53
CA SER A 89 7.17 8.22 -14.67
C SER A 89 7.15 6.71 -14.78
N GLY A 90 6.48 6.18 -15.80
CA GLY A 90 6.53 4.76 -16.16
C GLY A 90 7.92 4.24 -16.53
N SER A 91 8.92 5.13 -16.67
CA SER A 91 10.33 4.80 -16.96
C SER A 91 11.31 5.34 -15.90
N THR A 92 10.84 6.03 -14.85
CA THR A 92 11.69 6.68 -13.85
C THR A 92 11.23 6.36 -12.44
N ARG A 93 11.99 5.52 -11.71
CA ARG A 93 11.69 5.06 -10.33
C ARG A 93 12.25 5.98 -9.25
N THR A 94 13.29 6.74 -9.56
CA THR A 94 13.93 7.67 -8.64
C THR A 94 14.33 8.94 -9.37
N LEU A 95 14.22 10.04 -8.68
CA LEU A 95 14.41 11.37 -9.24
C LEU A 95 15.09 12.26 -8.21
N ILE A 96 15.99 13.15 -8.65
CA ILE A 96 16.53 14.24 -7.85
C ILE A 96 15.94 15.54 -8.37
N LYS A 97 15.25 16.28 -7.49
CA LYS A 97 14.71 17.61 -7.78
C LYS A 97 15.49 18.70 -7.04
N LEU A 98 15.67 19.84 -7.68
CA LEU A 98 16.21 21.06 -7.07
C LEU A 98 15.06 21.92 -6.56
N PHE A 99 15.13 22.32 -5.31
CA PHE A 99 14.23 23.30 -4.70
C PHE A 99 15.03 24.53 -4.29
N LYS A 100 14.61 25.69 -4.76
CA LYS A 100 15.21 26.99 -4.42
C LYS A 100 14.24 27.77 -3.54
N GLU A 101 14.66 28.13 -2.34
CA GLU A 101 13.95 29.07 -1.50
C GLU A 101 14.38 30.51 -1.83
N SER A 102 15.66 30.68 -2.13
CA SER A 102 16.28 31.94 -2.56
C SER A 102 17.54 31.65 -3.36
N GLU A 103 18.22 32.68 -3.88
CA GLU A 103 19.49 32.54 -4.61
C GLU A 103 20.59 31.84 -3.81
N ARG A 104 20.55 31.98 -2.47
CA ARG A 104 21.56 31.44 -1.55
C ARG A 104 21.09 30.22 -0.77
N ARG A 105 19.79 29.87 -0.83
CA ARG A 105 19.20 28.77 -0.07
C ARG A 105 18.46 27.84 -1.03
N TRP A 106 19.05 26.72 -1.29
CA TRP A 106 18.51 25.67 -2.16
C TRP A 106 18.90 24.30 -1.64
N SER A 107 18.19 23.27 -2.07
CA SER A 107 18.46 21.90 -1.69
C SER A 107 18.02 20.94 -2.79
N TYR A 108 18.72 19.84 -2.91
CA TYR A 108 18.29 18.72 -3.72
C TYR A 108 17.50 17.72 -2.90
N ILE A 109 16.39 17.21 -3.44
CA ILE A 109 15.58 16.19 -2.80
C ILE A 109 15.42 14.98 -3.71
N LYS A 110 15.60 13.81 -3.12
CA LYS A 110 15.38 12.53 -3.79
C LYS A 110 13.92 12.12 -3.68
N TYR A 111 13.28 11.90 -4.82
CA TYR A 111 11.94 11.30 -4.91
C TYR A 111 12.05 9.84 -5.31
N SER A 112 11.46 8.96 -4.51
CA SER A 112 11.32 7.53 -4.78
C SER A 112 10.25 6.94 -3.87
N CYS A 113 9.92 5.66 -4.00
CA CYS A 113 8.99 4.99 -3.08
C CYS A 113 9.52 5.06 -1.64
N MET A 114 8.65 5.43 -0.72
CA MET A 114 8.99 5.61 0.70
C MET A 114 9.02 4.28 1.47
N HIS A 115 8.55 3.18 0.86
CA HIS A 115 8.41 1.88 1.52
C HIS A 115 7.77 2.00 2.90
N CYS A 116 6.55 2.56 2.93
CA CYS A 116 5.81 2.88 4.16
C CYS A 116 5.70 1.68 5.11
N GLN A 117 5.68 1.96 6.41
CA GLN A 117 5.43 0.94 7.44
C GLN A 117 4.01 0.36 7.31
N LYS A 118 3.03 1.23 7.03
CA LYS A 118 1.64 0.87 6.74
C LYS A 118 1.27 1.37 5.34
N PRO A 119 1.62 0.64 4.25
CA PRO A 119 1.49 1.16 2.90
C PRO A 119 0.04 1.14 2.40
N SER A 120 -0.57 2.31 2.20
CA SER A 120 -1.92 2.46 1.63
C SER A 120 -2.07 1.82 0.25
N CYS A 121 -0.99 1.81 -0.57
CA CYS A 121 -1.00 1.17 -1.88
C CYS A 121 -1.15 -0.37 -1.80
N VAL A 122 -0.73 -0.99 -0.70
CA VAL A 122 -0.96 -2.42 -0.44
C VAL A 122 -2.40 -2.63 0.02
N SER A 123 -2.86 -1.82 0.97
CA SER A 123 -4.21 -1.90 1.54
C SER A 123 -5.31 -1.81 0.47
N VAL A 124 -5.18 -0.90 -0.49
CA VAL A 124 -6.20 -0.68 -1.52
C VAL A 124 -6.12 -1.64 -2.71
N CYS A 125 -5.15 -2.55 -2.75
CA CYS A 125 -4.98 -3.43 -3.89
C CYS A 125 -5.95 -4.62 -3.84
N PRO A 126 -6.99 -4.68 -4.70
CA PRO A 126 -8.04 -5.70 -4.61
C PRO A 126 -7.56 -7.10 -4.98
N VAL A 127 -6.44 -7.19 -5.71
CA VAL A 127 -5.87 -8.46 -6.22
C VAL A 127 -4.52 -8.78 -5.59
N SER A 128 -4.13 -8.07 -4.53
CA SER A 128 -2.85 -8.26 -3.83
C SER A 128 -1.62 -8.23 -4.75
N ALA A 129 -1.69 -7.46 -5.85
CA ALA A 129 -0.54 -7.22 -6.72
C ALA A 129 0.53 -6.33 -6.06
N MET A 130 0.09 -5.45 -5.15
CA MET A 130 0.97 -4.70 -4.26
C MET A 130 1.04 -5.44 -2.92
N THR A 131 2.24 -5.76 -2.47
CA THR A 131 2.48 -6.49 -1.22
C THR A 131 3.59 -5.82 -0.41
N LYS A 132 3.62 -6.06 0.89
CA LYS A 132 4.75 -5.71 1.76
C LYS A 132 5.37 -6.98 2.29
N ASP A 133 6.67 -7.14 2.07
CA ASP A 133 7.44 -8.23 2.64
C ASP A 133 7.62 -7.99 4.15
N LYS A 134 7.18 -8.93 4.98
CA LYS A 134 7.19 -8.79 6.45
C LYS A 134 8.60 -8.81 7.06
N THR A 135 9.56 -9.40 6.35
CA THR A 135 10.95 -9.54 6.83
C THR A 135 11.81 -8.36 6.42
N THR A 136 11.70 -7.98 5.15
CA THR A 136 12.55 -6.92 4.57
C THR A 136 11.91 -5.55 4.60
N GLY A 137 10.58 -5.48 4.79
CA GLY A 137 9.80 -4.23 4.73
C GLY A 137 9.61 -3.68 3.31
N ILE A 138 10.09 -4.37 2.30
CA ILE A 138 10.01 -3.91 0.92
C ILE A 138 8.57 -3.97 0.44
N VAL A 139 8.05 -2.84 0.01
CA VAL A 139 6.78 -2.80 -0.72
C VAL A 139 7.08 -3.22 -2.15
N ASP A 140 6.53 -4.36 -2.55
CA ASP A 140 6.78 -5.02 -3.82
C ASP A 140 5.58 -4.94 -4.76
N TYR A 141 5.79 -5.25 -6.05
CA TYR A 141 4.78 -5.24 -7.08
C TYR A 141 4.87 -6.50 -7.96
N ASN A 142 3.78 -7.25 -8.05
CA ASN A 142 3.66 -8.40 -8.93
C ASN A 142 2.86 -8.02 -10.19
N LYS A 143 3.56 -7.93 -11.32
CA LYS A 143 2.95 -7.60 -12.61
C LYS A 143 1.94 -8.63 -13.11
N ASN A 144 2.10 -9.90 -12.73
CA ASN A 144 1.28 -11.00 -13.24
C ASN A 144 -0.13 -11.03 -12.62
N THR A 145 -0.29 -10.48 -11.41
CA THR A 145 -1.59 -10.40 -10.72
C THR A 145 -2.26 -9.04 -10.89
N CYS A 146 -1.54 -8.04 -11.41
CA CYS A 146 -2.04 -6.68 -11.55
C CYS A 146 -3.10 -6.57 -12.65
N ILE A 147 -4.26 -6.00 -12.31
CA ILE A 147 -5.36 -5.72 -13.25
C ILE A 147 -5.37 -4.28 -13.79
N GLY A 148 -4.37 -3.46 -13.45
CA GLY A 148 -4.25 -2.09 -13.95
C GLY A 148 -5.27 -1.08 -13.40
N CYS A 149 -5.93 -1.34 -12.27
CA CYS A 149 -6.94 -0.46 -11.68
C CYS A 149 -6.41 0.89 -11.16
N ARG A 150 -5.09 1.02 -10.92
CA ARG A 150 -4.39 2.23 -10.48
C ARG A 150 -4.77 2.77 -9.09
N TYR A 151 -5.52 2.02 -8.29
CA TYR A 151 -5.87 2.43 -6.92
C TYR A 151 -4.63 2.71 -6.07
N CYS A 152 -3.54 1.95 -6.26
CA CYS A 152 -2.26 2.18 -5.58
C CYS A 152 -1.63 3.54 -5.93
N GLN A 153 -1.89 4.09 -7.13
CA GLN A 153 -1.42 5.42 -7.53
C GLN A 153 -2.18 6.52 -6.81
N VAL A 154 -3.51 6.38 -6.71
CA VAL A 154 -4.39 7.36 -6.07
C VAL A 154 -4.23 7.35 -4.54
N ALA A 155 -4.11 6.15 -3.95
CA ALA A 155 -4.02 6.00 -2.50
C ALA A 155 -2.65 6.37 -1.91
N CYS A 156 -1.63 6.56 -2.73
CA CYS A 156 -0.29 6.90 -2.25
C CYS A 156 -0.21 8.36 -1.84
N ALA A 157 -0.01 8.62 -0.53
CA ALA A 157 0.15 9.97 0.00
C ALA A 157 1.34 10.75 -0.61
N PHE A 158 2.31 10.03 -1.17
CA PHE A 158 3.50 10.58 -1.83
C PHE A 158 3.40 10.59 -3.35
N THR A 159 2.27 10.16 -3.95
CA THR A 159 2.03 10.09 -5.41
C THR A 159 3.09 9.33 -6.22
N ILE A 160 3.74 8.32 -5.60
CA ILE A 160 4.92 7.65 -6.14
C ILE A 160 4.61 6.61 -7.23
N PRO A 161 3.66 5.67 -7.07
CA PRO A 161 3.40 4.68 -8.10
C PRO A 161 2.97 5.36 -9.41
N LYS A 162 3.66 5.06 -10.51
CA LYS A 162 3.34 5.58 -11.84
C LYS A 162 2.94 4.44 -12.77
N PHE A 163 2.09 4.73 -13.73
CA PHE A 163 1.54 3.77 -14.68
C PHE A 163 2.15 4.01 -16.06
N GLN A 164 2.48 2.94 -16.79
CA GLN A 164 3.11 3.00 -18.12
C GLN A 164 2.07 3.25 -19.20
N TRP A 165 1.65 4.51 -19.40
CA TRP A 165 0.59 4.87 -20.32
C TRP A 165 0.90 4.58 -21.79
N GLU A 166 2.20 4.56 -22.14
CA GLU A 166 2.68 4.40 -23.52
C GLU A 166 2.76 2.93 -23.96
N LYS A 167 2.49 1.98 -23.04
CA LYS A 167 2.61 0.55 -23.33
C LYS A 167 1.26 -0.11 -23.57
N THR A 168 1.23 -1.09 -24.50
CA THR A 168 0.04 -1.93 -24.76
C THR A 168 -0.37 -2.74 -23.52
N ILE A 169 0.61 -3.23 -22.75
CA ILE A 169 0.40 -3.92 -21.46
C ILE A 169 1.08 -3.08 -20.38
N PRO A 170 0.38 -2.05 -19.87
CA PRO A 170 0.97 -1.12 -18.93
C PRO A 170 1.13 -1.72 -17.54
N GLN A 171 2.20 -1.36 -16.86
CA GLN A 171 2.53 -1.81 -15.51
C GLN A 171 2.68 -0.62 -14.57
N ILE A 172 2.60 -0.91 -13.26
CA ILE A 172 2.95 0.07 -12.23
C ILE A 172 4.47 0.09 -12.06
N VAL A 173 5.03 1.28 -12.02
CA VAL A 173 6.46 1.52 -11.81
C VAL A 173 6.67 2.30 -10.51
N LYS A 174 7.53 1.79 -9.65
CA LYS A 174 8.03 2.41 -8.43
C LYS A 174 9.36 1.81 -8.00
N CYS A 175 10.06 2.43 -7.06
CA CYS A 175 11.24 1.83 -6.44
C CYS A 175 10.87 0.51 -5.73
N ASP A 176 11.70 -0.51 -5.87
CA ASP A 176 11.61 -1.83 -5.25
C ASP A 176 12.83 -2.15 -4.36
N LEU A 177 13.60 -1.12 -3.98
CA LEU A 177 14.88 -1.24 -3.26
C LEU A 177 15.90 -2.16 -3.93
N CYS A 178 15.80 -2.33 -5.24
CA CYS A 178 16.64 -3.26 -6.02
C CYS A 178 16.58 -4.72 -5.53
N LYS A 179 15.41 -5.15 -4.98
CA LYS A 179 15.19 -6.46 -4.35
C LYS A 179 15.71 -7.63 -5.18
N ASN A 180 15.43 -7.61 -6.49
CA ASN A 180 15.77 -8.71 -7.40
C ASN A 180 17.09 -8.47 -8.15
N THR A 181 17.76 -7.35 -7.93
CA THR A 181 18.98 -6.93 -8.64
C THR A 181 20.12 -6.65 -7.65
N ASN A 182 20.47 -5.40 -7.46
CA ASN A 182 21.65 -4.99 -6.69
C ASN A 182 21.60 -5.42 -5.21
N LEU A 183 20.42 -5.31 -4.57
CA LEU A 183 20.27 -5.74 -3.18
C LEU A 183 20.51 -7.25 -3.02
N ARG A 184 19.97 -8.06 -3.96
CA ARG A 184 20.18 -9.51 -3.94
C ARG A 184 21.64 -9.90 -4.18
N GLN A 185 22.36 -9.17 -5.03
CA GLN A 185 23.72 -9.50 -5.43
C GLN A 185 24.77 -8.96 -4.46
N LYS A 186 24.57 -7.76 -3.94
CA LYS A 186 25.57 -6.98 -3.20
C LYS A 186 25.13 -6.56 -1.78
N GLY A 187 23.89 -6.83 -1.39
CA GLY A 187 23.36 -6.44 -0.08
C GLY A 187 23.08 -4.94 0.09
N ILE A 188 23.12 -4.15 -1.00
CA ILE A 188 22.94 -2.69 -0.96
C ILE A 188 22.11 -2.23 -2.17
N SER A 189 21.37 -1.13 -2.03
CA SER A 189 20.65 -0.52 -3.16
C SER A 189 21.63 0.19 -4.11
N ALA A 190 21.38 0.13 -5.42
CA ALA A 190 22.27 0.72 -6.42
C ALA A 190 22.45 2.24 -6.26
N CYS A 191 21.41 2.94 -5.81
CA CYS A 191 21.49 4.38 -5.56
C CYS A 191 22.36 4.75 -4.35
N ALA A 192 22.40 3.90 -3.31
CA ALA A 192 23.30 4.11 -2.17
C ALA A 192 24.74 3.74 -2.52
N GLU A 193 24.95 2.61 -3.23
CA GLU A 193 26.29 2.17 -3.66
C GLU A 193 27.00 3.23 -4.52
N THR A 194 26.24 3.92 -5.39
CA THR A 194 26.85 4.85 -6.36
C THR A 194 26.94 6.29 -5.86
N CYS A 195 26.44 6.60 -4.66
CA CYS A 195 26.38 7.98 -4.17
C CYS A 195 27.75 8.51 -3.76
N PRO A 196 28.38 9.45 -4.50
CA PRO A 196 29.77 9.87 -4.25
C PRO A 196 29.95 10.67 -2.96
N THR A 197 28.88 11.31 -2.49
CA THR A 197 28.92 12.16 -1.28
C THR A 197 28.39 11.45 -0.03
N GLY A 198 27.94 10.18 -0.17
CA GLY A 198 27.29 9.48 0.93
C GLY A 198 25.97 10.13 1.39
N ALA A 199 25.32 10.88 0.49
CA ALA A 199 24.01 11.45 0.78
C ALA A 199 22.90 10.41 0.92
N ILE A 200 23.12 9.19 0.42
CA ILE A 200 22.19 8.06 0.52
C ILE A 200 22.88 6.96 1.33
N THR A 201 22.35 6.67 2.50
CA THR A 201 22.78 5.55 3.33
C THR A 201 21.72 4.46 3.30
N PHE A 202 22.12 3.20 3.11
CA PHE A 202 21.23 2.02 3.10
C PHE A 202 21.51 1.15 4.32
N GLY A 203 20.48 0.63 4.98
CA GLY A 203 20.65 -0.23 6.15
C GLY A 203 19.31 -0.61 6.79
N LYS A 204 19.38 -1.10 8.02
CA LYS A 204 18.21 -1.33 8.86
C LYS A 204 17.61 0.00 9.32
N ARG A 205 16.28 0.09 9.35
CA ARG A 205 15.59 1.32 9.76
C ARG A 205 16.04 1.81 11.13
N LYS A 206 16.21 0.92 12.12
CA LYS A 206 16.70 1.28 13.46
C LYS A 206 18.07 1.96 13.44
N ASP A 207 19.00 1.42 12.65
CA ASP A 207 20.37 1.94 12.56
C ASP A 207 20.37 3.30 11.83
N LEU A 208 19.53 3.42 10.79
CA LEU A 208 19.36 4.68 10.06
C LEU A 208 18.71 5.78 10.92
N LEU A 209 17.75 5.42 11.80
CA LEU A 209 17.18 6.37 12.76
C LEU A 209 18.20 6.81 13.81
N ALA A 210 19.01 5.85 14.31
CA ALA A 210 20.08 6.15 15.25
C ALA A 210 21.11 7.12 14.62
N ASP A 211 21.58 6.82 13.40
CA ASP A 211 22.48 7.68 12.61
C ASP A 211 21.86 9.08 12.37
N ALA A 212 20.59 9.14 11.99
CA ALA A 212 19.90 10.40 11.76
C ALA A 212 19.83 11.26 13.03
N ARG A 213 19.46 10.65 14.17
CA ARG A 213 19.40 11.35 15.46
C ARG A 213 20.76 11.82 15.91
N GLN A 214 21.81 11.02 15.75
CA GLN A 214 23.19 11.39 16.04
C GLN A 214 23.61 12.61 15.21
N ARG A 215 23.35 12.61 13.89
CA ARG A 215 23.67 13.77 13.01
C ARG A 215 22.97 15.04 13.45
N LEU A 216 21.69 14.96 13.87
CA LEU A 216 20.94 16.11 14.40
C LEU A 216 21.55 16.66 15.68
N GLN A 217 22.02 15.77 16.59
CA GLN A 217 22.64 16.18 17.86
C GLN A 217 24.02 16.80 17.66
N GLU A 218 24.82 16.21 16.77
CA GLU A 218 26.18 16.69 16.50
C GLU A 218 26.22 18.01 15.72
N ASN A 219 25.20 18.28 14.90
CA ASN A 219 25.19 19.43 14.00
C ASN A 219 23.82 20.16 14.01
N PRO A 220 23.41 20.74 15.14
CA PRO A 220 22.08 21.36 15.28
C PRO A 220 21.84 22.54 14.32
N ASP A 221 22.90 23.27 13.96
CA ASP A 221 22.81 24.45 13.05
C ASP A 221 22.70 24.04 11.58
N LYS A 222 23.02 22.78 11.24
CA LYS A 222 23.04 22.28 9.88
C LYS A 222 21.69 21.72 9.44
N TYR A 223 20.91 21.21 10.37
CA TYR A 223 19.65 20.51 10.11
C TYR A 223 18.48 21.17 10.79
N ILE A 224 17.30 21.07 10.20
CA ILE A 224 16.06 21.25 10.97
C ILE A 224 15.92 20.05 11.93
N TYR A 225 15.43 20.29 13.16
CA TYR A 225 15.26 19.23 14.17
C TYR A 225 14.03 18.36 13.86
N HIS A 226 14.08 17.68 12.71
CA HIS A 226 13.01 16.81 12.21
C HIS A 226 13.58 15.74 11.27
N ILE A 227 13.25 14.48 11.53
CA ILE A 227 13.53 13.35 10.65
C ILE A 227 12.24 13.02 9.91
N TYR A 228 12.15 13.42 8.63
CA TYR A 228 10.98 13.14 7.84
C TYR A 228 10.92 11.66 7.46
N GLY A 229 9.74 11.06 7.62
CA GLY A 229 9.51 9.62 7.43
C GLY A 229 9.55 8.82 8.73
N GLU A 230 9.93 9.43 9.86
CA GLU A 230 9.89 8.76 11.17
C GLU A 230 8.44 8.46 11.58
N HIS A 231 7.55 9.45 11.44
CA HIS A 231 6.16 9.36 11.87
C HIS A 231 5.15 9.57 10.73
N GLU A 232 5.50 10.31 9.68
CA GLU A 232 4.60 10.68 8.59
C GLU A 232 3.96 9.45 7.93
N ALA A 233 2.63 9.53 7.75
CA ALA A 233 1.82 8.45 7.16
C ALA A 233 1.96 7.08 7.88
N GLY A 234 2.16 7.09 9.19
CA GLY A 234 2.39 5.87 9.98
C GLY A 234 3.83 5.37 9.95
N GLY A 235 4.77 6.22 9.53
CA GLY A 235 6.19 5.92 9.37
C GLY A 235 6.55 5.33 8.01
N THR A 236 7.79 5.58 7.59
CA THR A 236 8.34 5.07 6.33
C THR A 236 9.74 4.48 6.53
N ASN A 237 10.19 3.66 5.58
CA ASN A 237 11.55 3.11 5.59
C ASN A 237 12.56 4.01 4.86
N HIS A 238 12.10 5.04 4.17
CA HIS A 238 12.94 6.09 3.65
C HIS A 238 12.84 7.31 4.55
N LEU A 239 13.96 7.70 5.12
CA LEU A 239 14.10 8.78 6.08
C LEU A 239 14.86 9.93 5.42
N TYR A 240 14.53 11.16 5.80
CA TYR A 240 15.18 12.35 5.22
C TYR A 240 15.68 13.29 6.30
N LEU A 241 16.88 13.84 6.07
CA LEU A 241 17.45 14.97 6.79
C LEU A 241 17.61 16.14 5.84
N ALA A 242 17.32 17.35 6.29
CA ALA A 242 17.43 18.57 5.48
C ALA A 242 17.77 19.80 6.34
N ALA A 243 18.30 20.84 5.69
CA ALA A 243 18.51 22.16 6.28
C ALA A 243 17.32 23.10 6.10
N LEU A 244 16.35 22.71 5.23
CA LEU A 244 15.14 23.48 4.93
C LEU A 244 13.90 22.69 5.34
N PRO A 245 12.80 23.36 5.69
CA PRO A 245 11.53 22.70 6.00
C PRO A 245 11.05 21.82 4.83
N PHE A 246 10.57 20.62 5.13
CA PHE A 246 10.23 19.61 4.10
C PHE A 246 9.07 20.03 3.20
N ASN A 247 8.14 20.84 3.67
CA ASN A 247 7.07 21.41 2.83
C ASN A 247 7.62 22.32 1.73
N LYS A 248 8.71 23.06 2.00
CA LYS A 248 9.42 23.87 0.99
C LYS A 248 10.25 23.03 0.02
N LEU A 249 10.46 21.76 0.34
CA LEU A 249 11.18 20.78 -0.47
C LEU A 249 10.23 19.86 -1.25
N GLY A 250 8.95 20.23 -1.35
CA GLY A 250 7.93 19.49 -2.11
C GLY A 250 7.53 18.16 -1.51
N LEU A 251 7.89 17.87 -0.26
CA LEU A 251 7.40 16.71 0.47
C LEU A 251 6.07 17.09 1.17
N PRO A 252 5.05 16.23 1.12
CA PRO A 252 3.75 16.53 1.71
C PRO A 252 3.81 16.56 3.24
N GLU A 253 3.08 17.48 3.85
CA GLU A 253 2.83 17.47 5.28
C GLU A 253 1.79 16.39 5.59
N LEU A 254 2.21 15.35 6.29
CA LEU A 254 1.38 14.18 6.58
C LEU A 254 1.27 13.99 8.10
N LYS A 255 0.09 13.55 8.53
CA LYS A 255 -0.16 13.17 9.91
C LYS A 255 0.58 11.87 10.26
N PRO A 256 0.80 11.61 11.57
CA PRO A 256 1.40 10.34 12.02
C PRO A 256 0.54 9.12 11.71
N GLU A 257 -0.79 9.30 11.55
CA GLU A 257 -1.68 8.19 11.21
C GLU A 257 -1.50 7.76 9.75
N ALA A 258 -1.53 6.45 9.51
CA ALA A 258 -1.47 5.93 8.15
C ALA A 258 -2.76 6.28 7.39
N PRO A 259 -2.69 6.79 6.14
CA PRO A 259 -3.89 7.22 5.39
C PRO A 259 -4.93 6.11 5.20
N ALA A 260 -4.52 4.85 5.11
CA ALA A 260 -5.43 3.71 4.96
C ALA A 260 -6.07 3.27 6.29
N GLU A 261 -5.55 3.66 7.44
CA GLU A 261 -5.97 3.13 8.74
C GLU A 261 -7.45 3.40 9.05
N PHE A 262 -7.94 4.57 8.69
CA PHE A 262 -9.34 4.93 8.87
C PHE A 262 -10.26 4.09 7.97
N SER A 263 -9.94 3.98 6.69
CA SER A 263 -10.73 3.19 5.74
C SER A 263 -10.68 1.69 6.07
N GLU A 264 -9.55 1.18 6.52
CA GLU A 264 -9.41 -0.20 6.99
C GLU A 264 -10.29 -0.47 8.22
N LYS A 265 -10.30 0.44 9.20
CA LYS A 265 -11.17 0.32 10.38
C LYS A 265 -12.64 0.26 9.99
N ILE A 266 -13.10 1.15 9.10
CA ILE A 266 -14.48 1.15 8.60
C ILE A 266 -14.76 -0.16 7.84
N GLN A 267 -13.91 -0.56 6.92
CA GLN A 267 -14.07 -1.77 6.13
C GLN A 267 -14.16 -3.01 7.03
N HIS A 268 -13.27 -3.16 7.98
CA HIS A 268 -13.30 -4.28 8.92
C HIS A 268 -14.58 -4.28 9.78
N THR A 269 -15.06 -3.11 10.21
CA THR A 269 -16.31 -2.98 10.96
C THR A 269 -17.51 -3.39 10.12
N ILE A 270 -17.55 -2.93 8.85
CA ILE A 270 -18.61 -3.30 7.90
C ILE A 270 -18.58 -4.80 7.63
N TYR A 271 -17.43 -5.38 7.29
CA TYR A 271 -17.34 -6.82 7.00
C TYR A 271 -17.71 -7.68 8.20
N LYS A 272 -17.25 -7.33 9.40
CA LYS A 272 -17.69 -8.02 10.64
C LYS A 272 -19.19 -7.88 10.89
N GLY A 273 -19.75 -6.69 10.59
CA GLY A 273 -21.18 -6.44 10.70
C GLY A 273 -22.03 -7.15 9.64
N PHE A 274 -21.48 -7.43 8.45
CA PHE A 274 -22.20 -8.10 7.37
C PHE A 274 -22.31 -9.62 7.55
N ILE A 275 -21.43 -10.25 8.29
CA ILE A 275 -21.47 -11.71 8.53
C ILE A 275 -22.81 -12.12 9.15
N ALA A 276 -23.29 -11.40 10.15
CA ALA A 276 -24.55 -11.71 10.82
C ALA A 276 -25.79 -11.55 9.92
N PRO A 277 -25.99 -10.43 9.16
CA PRO A 277 -27.07 -10.32 8.18
C PRO A 277 -27.01 -11.39 7.09
N VAL A 278 -25.83 -11.66 6.50
CA VAL A 278 -25.69 -12.68 5.45
C VAL A 278 -26.06 -14.06 5.97
N ALA A 279 -25.61 -14.45 7.17
CA ALA A 279 -25.98 -15.70 7.79
C ALA A 279 -27.50 -15.78 8.06
N LEU A 280 -28.09 -14.69 8.52
CA LEU A 280 -29.54 -14.60 8.73
C LEU A 280 -30.31 -14.77 7.42
N TYR A 281 -29.96 -14.01 6.39
CA TYR A 281 -30.63 -14.12 5.07
C TYR A 281 -30.44 -15.49 4.45
N SER A 282 -29.25 -16.08 4.52
CA SER A 282 -28.98 -17.43 4.03
C SER A 282 -29.85 -18.48 4.72
N THR A 283 -30.00 -18.34 6.05
CA THR A 283 -30.86 -19.24 6.86
C THR A 283 -32.34 -19.06 6.50
N LEU A 284 -32.80 -17.83 6.32
CA LEU A 284 -34.18 -17.56 5.89
C LEU A 284 -34.47 -18.08 4.49
N CYS A 285 -33.56 -17.89 3.53
CA CYS A 285 -33.67 -18.46 2.19
C CYS A 285 -33.70 -19.99 2.23
N PHE A 286 -32.85 -20.63 3.02
CA PHE A 286 -32.85 -22.09 3.15
C PHE A 286 -34.19 -22.61 3.71
N ILE A 287 -34.75 -21.94 4.73
CA ILE A 287 -36.05 -22.29 5.33
C ILE A 287 -37.17 -22.09 4.30
N ALA A 288 -37.14 -20.97 3.55
CA ALA A 288 -38.15 -20.68 2.51
C ALA A 288 -38.12 -21.75 1.40
N VAL A 289 -36.95 -22.07 0.86
CA VAL A 289 -36.79 -23.12 -0.15
C VAL A 289 -37.23 -24.49 0.35
N LYS A 290 -36.87 -24.83 1.60
CA LYS A 290 -37.32 -26.08 2.23
C LYS A 290 -38.85 -26.14 2.37
N ASN A 291 -39.48 -25.03 2.78
CA ASN A 291 -40.94 -24.98 2.91
C ASN A 291 -41.66 -25.08 1.55
N LEU A 292 -41.13 -24.42 0.51
CA LEU A 292 -41.65 -24.52 -0.87
C LEU A 292 -41.58 -25.96 -1.38
N LYS A 293 -40.42 -26.64 -1.22
CA LYS A 293 -40.28 -28.05 -1.60
C LYS A 293 -41.19 -28.99 -0.80
N MET A 294 -41.51 -28.67 0.47
CA MET A 294 -42.47 -29.45 1.25
C MET A 294 -43.91 -29.23 0.78
N GLN A 295 -44.25 -28.03 0.29
CA GLN A 295 -45.56 -27.76 -0.33
C GLN A 295 -45.72 -28.46 -1.67
N GLU A 296 -44.69 -28.51 -2.52
CA GLU A 296 -44.68 -29.25 -3.79
C GLU A 296 -44.82 -30.75 -3.59
N ASN A 297 -44.18 -31.31 -2.54
CA ASN A 297 -44.28 -32.74 -2.22
C ASN A 297 -45.53 -33.12 -1.40
N GLY A 298 -46.29 -32.11 -0.93
CA GLY A 298 -47.50 -32.26 -0.08
C GLY A 298 -48.75 -31.82 -0.82
N HIS A 299 -48.96 -32.32 -2.05
CA HIS A 299 -50.26 -32.17 -2.72
C HIS A 299 -51.26 -33.02 -1.97
N THR A 300 -51.91 -32.46 -0.97
CA THR A 300 -53.10 -33.04 -0.38
C THR A 300 -54.34 -32.48 -1.08
N PRO A 301 -55.26 -33.36 -1.54
CA PRO A 301 -56.45 -32.92 -2.25
C PRO A 301 -57.42 -32.29 -1.25
N HIS A 302 -57.56 -31.01 -1.29
CA HIS A 302 -58.62 -30.30 -0.53
C HIS A 302 -59.61 -29.61 -1.50
N ASP A 303 -59.86 -30.22 -2.67
CA ASP A 303 -60.82 -29.74 -3.67
C ASP A 303 -61.73 -30.89 -4.14
N SER A 304 -62.42 -31.56 -3.20
CA SER A 304 -63.45 -32.54 -3.60
C SER A 304 -64.68 -32.62 -2.64
N GLU A 305 -65.02 -31.55 -1.95
CA GLU A 305 -66.20 -31.54 -1.10
C GLU A 305 -67.21 -30.38 -1.35
N HIS A 306 -67.23 -29.77 -2.53
CA HIS A 306 -68.29 -28.84 -2.90
C HIS A 306 -69.01 -29.15 -4.22
N GLN A 307 -69.28 -30.43 -4.48
CA GLN A 307 -70.16 -30.81 -5.59
C GLN A 307 -71.03 -32.02 -5.21
N LYS A 308 -71.84 -31.91 -4.16
CA LYS A 308 -72.98 -32.79 -3.91
C LYS A 308 -73.99 -32.15 -3.01
N GLU A 309 -74.62 -31.09 -3.49
CA GLU A 309 -75.95 -30.67 -2.99
C GLU A 309 -76.58 -29.81 -4.11
N ASP A 310 -77.12 -30.50 -5.12
CA ASP A 310 -78.23 -30.02 -5.99
C ASP A 310 -78.63 -31.20 -6.88
N ARG A 311 -79.46 -32.10 -6.31
CA ARG A 311 -80.44 -32.88 -7.02
C ARG A 311 -81.55 -33.34 -6.06
#